data_0afcee1e4ca2498b63fab0072a32f458
#
_entry.id   0afcee1e4ca2498b63fab0072a32f458
#
_cell.length_a   1.000
_cell.length_b   1.000
_cell.length_c   1.000
_cell.angle_alpha   90.00
_cell.angle_beta   90.00
_cell.angle_gamma   90.00
#
_symmetry.space_group_name_H-M   'P 1'
#
loop_
_entity.id
_entity.type
_entity.pdbx_description
1 polymer ?
#
loop_
_entity_poly.entity_id
_entity_poly.type
_entity_poly.pdbx_seq_one_letter_code
_entity_poly.pdbx_strand_id
1 'polypeptide(L)'
;MEQGNILPVGANRFGLTTLSDFKDLFVEAERKSNRLKASQDNGDHSLNPGMDTPIRQNPASVLVPVIGRPGHPTVLLTRRSDALSHHAGQVSFPGGRVEETDIDIVDTALRETEEEIGLNRRHVEIIGKLDNYVTRTGFAVTPVVGLVSPPFDLNINSVEVADVFEVPISFVLDRRNHERQSKEWQNKMRHFYVLPHPDFYIWGATAGMLVHFANMMLDVLEPQ
;
A
#
# COMPACT_ATOMS: atom_id res chain seq x y z
N MET A 1 -5.15 -25.71 -0.29
CA MET A 1 -4.65 -24.34 -0.47
C MET A 1 -3.52 -24.14 0.50
N GLU A 2 -2.30 -24.08 0.02
CA GLU A 2 -1.11 -23.82 0.85
C GLU A 2 -1.23 -22.40 1.41
N GLN A 3 -0.99 -22.29 2.72
CA GLN A 3 -0.95 -21.01 3.42
C GLN A 3 0.19 -20.20 2.81
N GLY A 4 -0.14 -19.13 2.08
CA GLY A 4 0.86 -18.21 1.55
C GLY A 4 1.80 -17.76 2.66
N ASN A 5 3.05 -17.61 2.31
CA ASN A 5 4.19 -17.30 3.17
C ASN A 5 3.91 -16.06 4.04
N ILE A 6 3.39 -16.26 5.25
CA ILE A 6 3.15 -15.19 6.23
C ILE A 6 4.43 -15.06 7.04
N LEU A 7 5.02 -13.86 7.07
CA LEU A 7 6.13 -13.56 7.97
C LEU A 7 5.76 -13.94 9.42
N PRO A 8 6.70 -14.48 10.20
CA PRO A 8 6.46 -14.71 11.61
C PRO A 8 6.05 -13.38 12.25
N VAL A 9 4.87 -13.40 12.86
CA VAL A 9 4.31 -12.24 13.56
C VAL A 9 5.30 -11.81 14.63
N GLY A 10 6.01 -10.71 14.40
CA GLY A 10 6.74 -10.04 15.47
C GLY A 10 5.77 -9.74 16.61
N ALA A 11 6.24 -9.66 17.85
CA ALA A 11 5.38 -9.35 18.98
C ALA A 11 4.44 -8.20 18.63
N ASN A 12 3.13 -8.43 18.74
CA ASN A 12 2.08 -7.44 18.41
C ASN A 12 2.07 -6.33 19.47
N ARG A 13 3.15 -5.52 19.48
CA ARG A 13 3.38 -4.43 20.43
C ARG A 13 2.34 -3.31 20.33
N PHE A 14 1.58 -3.29 19.25
CA PHE A 14 0.59 -2.25 18.97
C PHE A 14 -0.82 -2.63 19.43
N GLY A 15 -1.04 -3.86 19.94
CA GLY A 15 -2.34 -4.32 20.42
C GLY A 15 -3.40 -4.52 19.33
N LEU A 16 -3.02 -4.45 18.05
CA LEU A 16 -3.94 -4.61 16.91
C LEU A 16 -4.16 -6.11 16.65
N THR A 17 -5.24 -6.66 17.20
CA THR A 17 -5.54 -8.09 17.10
C THR A 17 -6.70 -8.40 16.17
N THR A 18 -7.56 -7.40 15.92
CA THR A 18 -8.77 -7.54 15.09
C THR A 18 -8.87 -6.42 14.05
N LEU A 19 -9.75 -6.61 13.04
CA LEU A 19 -10.09 -5.54 12.11
C LEU A 19 -10.77 -4.35 12.79
N SER A 20 -11.50 -4.59 13.90
CA SER A 20 -12.11 -3.51 14.66
C SER A 20 -11.06 -2.61 15.31
N ASP A 21 -10.05 -3.21 15.98
CA ASP A 21 -8.94 -2.45 16.57
C ASP A 21 -8.22 -1.61 15.52
N PHE A 22 -8.00 -2.22 14.35
CA PHE A 22 -7.37 -1.53 13.22
C PHE A 22 -8.22 -0.38 12.70
N LYS A 23 -9.54 -0.60 12.51
CA LYS A 23 -10.48 0.41 12.02
C LYS A 23 -10.55 1.62 12.94
N ASP A 24 -10.67 1.38 14.24
CA ASP A 24 -10.76 2.44 15.24
C ASP A 24 -9.50 3.32 15.24
N LEU A 25 -8.33 2.67 15.21
CA LEU A 25 -7.05 3.37 15.08
C LEU A 25 -6.94 4.17 13.78
N PHE A 26 -7.32 3.55 12.64
CA PHE A 26 -7.24 4.22 11.34
C PHE A 26 -8.13 5.48 11.27
N VAL A 27 -9.37 5.39 11.75
CA VAL A 27 -10.30 6.53 11.77
C VAL A 27 -9.76 7.66 12.63
N GLU A 28 -9.16 7.36 13.78
CA GLU A 28 -8.53 8.37 14.63
C GLU A 28 -7.32 9.00 13.95
N ALA A 29 -6.47 8.18 13.34
CA ALA A 29 -5.28 8.62 12.62
C ALA A 29 -5.63 9.54 11.43
N GLU A 30 -6.64 9.16 10.64
CA GLU A 30 -7.14 9.97 9.52
C GLU A 30 -7.69 11.31 10.01
N ARG A 31 -8.46 11.33 11.10
CA ARG A 31 -8.97 12.57 11.71
C ARG A 31 -7.83 13.48 12.16
N LYS A 32 -6.80 12.92 12.79
CA LYS A 32 -5.63 13.69 13.24
C LYS A 32 -4.85 14.24 12.05
N SER A 33 -4.57 13.42 11.05
CA SER A 33 -3.92 13.84 9.81
C SER A 33 -4.69 14.96 9.13
N ASN A 34 -5.99 14.84 8.98
CA ASN A 34 -6.84 15.87 8.35
C ASN A 34 -6.85 17.21 9.09
N ARG A 35 -6.69 17.22 10.41
CA ARG A 35 -6.60 18.45 11.23
C ARG A 35 -5.25 19.15 11.08
N LEU A 36 -4.18 18.39 10.82
CA LEU A 36 -2.83 18.91 10.72
C LEU A 36 -2.45 19.32 9.29
N LYS A 37 -3.35 19.12 8.31
CA LYS A 37 -3.05 19.40 6.89
C LYS A 37 -2.76 20.86 6.61
N ALA A 38 -1.44 21.19 6.58
CA ALA A 38 -0.89 21.86 5.43
C ALA A 38 -0.62 20.76 4.39
N SER A 39 -1.13 20.87 3.18
CA SER A 39 -1.00 19.87 2.12
C SER A 39 0.45 19.37 1.97
N GLN A 40 0.76 18.20 2.54
CA GLN A 40 2.04 17.58 2.29
C GLN A 40 1.88 16.73 1.03
N ASP A 41 2.43 17.20 -0.07
CA ASP A 41 2.62 16.38 -1.27
C ASP A 41 3.52 15.20 -0.92
N ASN A 42 2.95 14.01 -0.83
CA ASN A 42 3.69 12.77 -0.63
C ASN A 42 4.10 12.21 -2.00
N GLY A 43 5.31 11.69 -2.08
CA GLY A 43 5.78 11.11 -3.33
C GLY A 43 7.28 10.87 -3.35
N ASP A 44 7.77 10.41 -4.49
CA ASP A 44 9.19 10.17 -4.70
C ASP A 44 10.05 11.44 -4.49
N HIS A 45 9.48 12.61 -4.76
CA HIS A 45 10.13 13.91 -4.56
C HIS A 45 10.36 14.25 -3.09
N SER A 46 9.55 13.75 -2.16
CA SER A 46 9.71 13.99 -0.72
C SER A 46 11.05 13.46 -0.19
N LEU A 47 11.55 12.37 -0.75
CA LEU A 47 12.86 11.80 -0.44
C LEU A 47 13.99 12.39 -1.30
N ASN A 48 13.66 13.13 -2.35
CA ASN A 48 14.61 13.61 -3.35
C ASN A 48 14.42 15.12 -3.57
N PRO A 49 14.86 15.99 -2.63
CA PRO A 49 14.79 17.44 -2.80
C PRO A 49 15.40 17.89 -4.11
N GLY A 50 14.68 18.76 -4.85
CA GLY A 50 15.11 19.23 -6.18
C GLY A 50 14.82 18.26 -7.32
N MET A 51 14.04 17.20 -7.07
CA MET A 51 13.44 16.40 -8.13
C MET A 51 12.19 17.12 -8.66
N ASP A 52 12.14 17.31 -9.98
CA ASP A 52 10.96 17.90 -10.59
C ASP A 52 9.74 16.98 -10.42
N THR A 53 8.66 17.53 -9.89
CA THR A 53 7.38 16.85 -9.87
C THR A 53 6.77 16.93 -11.27
N PRO A 54 6.26 15.84 -11.86
CA PRO A 54 5.63 15.87 -13.16
C PRO A 54 4.47 16.89 -13.18
N ILE A 55 4.51 17.83 -14.14
CA ILE A 55 3.50 18.90 -14.29
C ILE A 55 2.11 18.30 -14.57
N ARG A 56 2.07 17.23 -15.35
CA ARG A 56 0.86 16.47 -15.64
C ARG A 56 0.94 15.10 -14.97
N GLN A 57 -0.02 14.83 -14.11
CA GLN A 57 -0.11 13.59 -13.38
C GLN A 57 -1.30 12.77 -13.89
N ASN A 58 -1.08 11.50 -14.16
CA ASN A 58 -2.14 10.57 -14.52
C ASN A 58 -2.78 10.04 -13.23
N PRO A 59 -4.10 10.18 -13.04
CA PRO A 59 -4.76 9.65 -11.88
C PRO A 59 -4.73 8.12 -11.87
N ALA A 60 -4.45 7.57 -10.70
CA ALA A 60 -4.46 6.14 -10.45
C ALA A 60 -4.98 5.86 -9.03
N SER A 61 -5.44 4.65 -8.80
CA SER A 61 -5.90 4.22 -7.49
C SER A 61 -5.43 2.81 -7.19
N VAL A 62 -5.11 2.56 -5.92
CA VAL A 62 -4.76 1.24 -5.44
C VAL A 62 -5.59 0.90 -4.19
N LEU A 63 -5.94 -0.35 -4.03
CA LEU A 63 -6.53 -0.83 -2.78
C LEU A 63 -5.39 -1.19 -1.82
N VAL A 64 -5.50 -0.76 -0.57
CA VAL A 64 -4.72 -1.24 0.58
C VAL A 64 -5.61 -2.25 1.33
N PRO A 65 -5.59 -3.54 0.94
CA PRO A 65 -6.48 -4.53 1.52
C PRO A 65 -5.94 -4.98 2.87
N VAL A 66 -6.67 -4.68 3.92
CA VAL A 66 -6.35 -5.12 5.29
C VAL A 66 -7.18 -6.35 5.63
N ILE A 67 -6.52 -7.49 5.74
CA ILE A 67 -7.16 -8.79 5.92
C ILE A 67 -7.27 -9.12 7.41
N GLY A 68 -8.46 -9.54 7.83
CA GLY A 68 -8.72 -9.99 9.20
C GLY A 68 -8.20 -11.40 9.45
N ARG A 69 -6.93 -11.54 9.81
CA ARG A 69 -6.37 -12.82 10.21
C ARG A 69 -6.48 -13.03 11.73
N PRO A 70 -6.66 -14.27 12.22
CA PRO A 70 -6.74 -14.54 13.65
C PRO A 70 -5.52 -14.02 14.41
N GLY A 71 -5.77 -13.13 15.40
CA GLY A 71 -4.73 -12.56 16.26
C GLY A 71 -3.90 -11.42 15.66
N HIS A 72 -4.02 -11.12 14.36
CA HIS A 72 -3.29 -10.03 13.72
C HIS A 72 -3.85 -9.67 12.34
N PRO A 73 -4.15 -8.41 12.04
CA PRO A 73 -4.44 -7.98 10.69
C PRO A 73 -3.17 -8.01 9.81
N THR A 74 -3.38 -8.27 8.52
CA THR A 74 -2.31 -8.26 7.50
C THR A 74 -2.65 -7.30 6.37
N VAL A 75 -1.67 -6.85 5.60
CA VAL A 75 -1.85 -6.15 4.32
C VAL A 75 -1.55 -7.11 3.19
N LEU A 76 -2.46 -7.22 2.23
CA LEU A 76 -2.25 -8.01 1.03
C LEU A 76 -1.51 -7.17 -0.03
N LEU A 77 -0.51 -7.78 -0.64
CA LEU A 77 0.29 -7.22 -1.73
C LEU A 77 0.35 -8.21 -2.90
N THR A 78 0.60 -7.69 -4.09
CA THR A 78 0.81 -8.47 -5.31
C THR A 78 2.26 -8.36 -5.77
N ARG A 79 2.76 -9.39 -6.44
CA ARG A 79 3.97 -9.33 -7.25
C ARG A 79 3.56 -9.36 -8.72
N ARG A 80 3.92 -8.34 -9.46
CA ARG A 80 3.60 -8.22 -10.87
C ARG A 80 4.26 -9.33 -11.69
N SER A 81 3.61 -9.76 -12.75
CA SER A 81 4.13 -10.78 -13.67
C SER A 81 5.45 -10.32 -14.31
N ASP A 82 6.40 -11.25 -14.41
CA ASP A 82 7.69 -11.02 -15.07
C ASP A 82 7.55 -10.83 -16.59
N ALA A 83 6.39 -11.20 -17.17
CA ALA A 83 6.06 -11.04 -18.57
C ALA A 83 5.63 -9.60 -18.96
N LEU A 84 5.39 -8.73 -18.00
CA LEU A 84 4.95 -7.36 -18.27
C LEU A 84 6.10 -6.49 -18.80
N SER A 85 5.79 -5.59 -19.74
CA SER A 85 6.76 -4.64 -20.32
C SER A 85 7.23 -3.56 -19.33
N HIS A 86 6.43 -3.26 -18.31
CA HIS A 86 6.72 -2.24 -17.32
C HIS A 86 6.53 -2.78 -15.90
N HIS A 87 7.47 -2.43 -15.00
CA HIS A 87 7.42 -2.81 -13.59
C HIS A 87 7.34 -4.33 -13.34
N ALA A 88 7.88 -5.15 -14.26
CA ALA A 88 7.92 -6.61 -14.15
C ALA A 88 8.56 -7.05 -12.83
N GLY A 89 7.95 -8.01 -12.14
CA GLY A 89 8.42 -8.58 -10.88
C GLY A 89 8.36 -7.64 -9.67
N GLN A 90 7.88 -6.40 -9.83
CA GLN A 90 7.78 -5.47 -8.71
C GLN A 90 6.59 -5.80 -7.80
N VAL A 91 6.77 -5.52 -6.52
CA VAL A 91 5.69 -5.60 -5.54
C VAL A 91 4.84 -4.34 -5.59
N SER A 92 3.52 -4.51 -5.58
CA SER A 92 2.56 -3.40 -5.57
C SER A 92 1.34 -3.74 -4.71
N PHE A 93 0.56 -2.73 -4.37
CA PHE A 93 -0.84 -2.93 -4.07
C PHE A 93 -1.59 -3.29 -5.35
N PRO A 94 -2.70 -4.05 -5.29
CA PRO A 94 -3.59 -4.22 -6.43
C PRO A 94 -4.22 -2.87 -6.80
N GLY A 95 -4.26 -2.56 -8.10
CA GLY A 95 -4.77 -1.28 -8.57
C GLY A 95 -4.16 -0.80 -9.87
N GLY A 96 -4.72 0.28 -10.42
CA GLY A 96 -4.32 0.78 -11.72
C GLY A 96 -4.78 2.19 -12.02
N ARG A 97 -4.92 2.50 -13.30
CA ARG A 97 -5.30 3.82 -13.80
C ARG A 97 -6.80 4.04 -13.65
N VAL A 98 -7.17 5.30 -13.44
CA VAL A 98 -8.57 5.71 -13.54
C VAL A 98 -9.00 5.63 -15.01
N GLU A 99 -10.13 4.99 -15.25
CA GLU A 99 -10.79 4.92 -16.55
C GLU A 99 -12.04 5.82 -16.60
N GLU A 100 -12.48 6.18 -17.80
CA GLU A 100 -13.68 7.03 -17.97
C GLU A 100 -14.98 6.36 -17.48
N THR A 101 -14.97 5.05 -17.38
CA THR A 101 -16.09 4.23 -16.89
C THR A 101 -16.15 4.14 -15.38
N ASP A 102 -15.07 4.49 -14.67
CA ASP A 102 -15.03 4.43 -13.21
C ASP A 102 -15.91 5.53 -12.60
N ILE A 103 -16.73 5.16 -11.62
CA ILE A 103 -17.62 6.09 -10.93
C ILE A 103 -16.81 7.11 -10.11
N ASP A 104 -15.78 6.63 -9.43
CA ASP A 104 -14.87 7.42 -8.63
C ASP A 104 -13.54 6.67 -8.40
N ILE A 105 -12.66 7.27 -7.61
CA ILE A 105 -11.34 6.72 -7.29
C ILE A 105 -11.42 5.41 -6.48
N VAL A 106 -12.49 5.22 -5.71
CA VAL A 106 -12.73 3.97 -4.95
C VAL A 106 -13.14 2.86 -5.91
N ASP A 107 -14.00 3.19 -6.87
CA ASP A 107 -14.43 2.22 -7.89
C ASP A 107 -13.25 1.73 -8.73
N THR A 108 -12.33 2.63 -9.12
CA THR A 108 -11.07 2.23 -9.78
C THR A 108 -10.29 1.21 -8.96
N ALA A 109 -10.05 1.48 -7.67
CA ALA A 109 -9.30 0.56 -6.81
C ALA A 109 -9.96 -0.82 -6.70
N LEU A 110 -11.29 -0.85 -6.59
CA LEU A 110 -12.05 -2.09 -6.49
C LEU A 110 -12.09 -2.85 -7.81
N ARG A 111 -12.33 -2.17 -8.94
CA ARG A 111 -12.34 -2.78 -10.29
C ARG A 111 -11.02 -3.45 -10.59
N GLU A 112 -9.92 -2.71 -10.46
CA GLU A 112 -8.57 -3.22 -10.71
C GLU A 112 -8.23 -4.42 -9.80
N THR A 113 -8.64 -4.35 -8.52
CA THR A 113 -8.44 -5.45 -7.58
C THR A 113 -9.24 -6.70 -7.99
N GLU A 114 -10.47 -6.54 -8.47
CA GLU A 114 -11.27 -7.64 -9.01
C GLU A 114 -10.63 -8.23 -10.27
N GLU A 115 -10.09 -7.40 -11.17
CA GLU A 115 -9.44 -7.82 -12.42
C GLU A 115 -8.11 -8.53 -12.17
N GLU A 116 -7.26 -8.01 -11.28
CA GLU A 116 -5.91 -8.53 -11.00
C GLU A 116 -5.93 -9.81 -10.16
N ILE A 117 -6.74 -9.85 -9.10
CA ILE A 117 -6.69 -10.94 -8.10
C ILE A 117 -8.04 -11.59 -7.81
N GLY A 118 -9.13 -11.14 -8.44
CA GLY A 118 -10.47 -11.73 -8.27
C GLY A 118 -11.08 -11.51 -6.89
N LEU A 119 -10.55 -10.60 -6.07
CA LEU A 119 -11.15 -10.26 -4.79
C LEU A 119 -12.44 -9.47 -5.03
N ASN A 120 -13.58 -10.11 -4.79
CA ASN A 120 -14.86 -9.48 -5.02
C ASN A 120 -15.10 -8.32 -4.06
N ARG A 121 -15.49 -7.15 -4.59
CA ARG A 121 -15.72 -5.90 -3.82
C ARG A 121 -16.72 -6.03 -2.67
N ARG A 122 -17.65 -7.01 -2.72
CA ARG A 122 -18.59 -7.29 -1.61
C ARG A 122 -17.89 -7.71 -0.31
N HIS A 123 -16.65 -8.19 -0.38
CA HIS A 123 -15.83 -8.58 0.77
C HIS A 123 -15.01 -7.41 1.34
N VAL A 124 -15.08 -6.24 0.69
CA VAL A 124 -14.25 -5.07 1.01
C VAL A 124 -15.11 -3.97 1.63
N GLU A 125 -14.85 -3.65 2.88
CA GLU A 125 -15.41 -2.48 3.56
C GLU A 125 -14.42 -1.32 3.43
N ILE A 126 -14.74 -0.29 2.67
CA ILE A 126 -13.90 0.90 2.55
C ILE A 126 -14.02 1.73 3.82
N ILE A 127 -12.87 2.06 4.43
CA ILE A 127 -12.80 2.84 5.68
C ILE A 127 -12.15 4.21 5.53
N GLY A 128 -11.49 4.49 4.40
CA GLY A 128 -10.91 5.81 4.10
C GLY A 128 -9.87 5.75 3.00
N LYS A 129 -9.11 6.83 2.89
CA LYS A 129 -8.05 7.02 1.88
C LYS A 129 -6.83 7.67 2.51
N LEU A 130 -5.65 7.34 1.98
CA LEU A 130 -4.43 8.08 2.30
C LEU A 130 -4.28 9.28 1.37
N ASP A 131 -3.36 10.17 1.70
CA ASP A 131 -2.96 11.25 0.80
C ASP A 131 -2.36 10.69 -0.48
N ASN A 132 -2.56 11.40 -1.58
CA ASN A 132 -2.03 11.01 -2.87
C ASN A 132 -0.51 10.87 -2.82
N TYR A 133 -0.01 9.84 -3.49
CA TYR A 133 1.41 9.61 -3.68
C TYR A 133 1.80 9.93 -5.13
N VAL A 134 2.64 10.94 -5.31
CA VAL A 134 3.10 11.32 -6.65
C VAL A 134 4.35 10.54 -7.01
N THR A 135 4.22 9.67 -8.01
CA THR A 135 5.34 8.88 -8.52
C THR A 135 6.19 9.68 -9.51
N ARG A 136 7.47 9.36 -9.58
CA ARG A 136 8.37 9.93 -10.60
C ARG A 136 7.91 9.64 -12.03
N THR A 137 7.19 8.54 -12.23
CA THR A 137 6.67 8.14 -13.54
C THR A 137 5.42 8.90 -13.98
N GLY A 138 4.99 9.87 -13.18
CA GLY A 138 3.90 10.78 -13.53
C GLY A 138 2.50 10.28 -13.14
N PHE A 139 2.40 9.46 -12.11
CA PHE A 139 1.11 9.07 -11.55
C PHE A 139 0.84 9.79 -10.23
N ALA A 140 -0.40 10.24 -10.04
CA ALA A 140 -0.95 10.59 -8.73
C ALA A 140 -1.78 9.40 -8.25
N VAL A 141 -1.21 8.62 -7.35
CA VAL A 141 -1.82 7.38 -6.85
C VAL A 141 -2.56 7.67 -5.56
N THR A 142 -3.87 7.38 -5.52
CA THR A 142 -4.67 7.45 -4.29
C THR A 142 -4.76 6.06 -3.66
N PRO A 143 -4.15 5.82 -2.48
CA PRO A 143 -4.34 4.57 -1.77
C PRO A 143 -5.68 4.58 -1.03
N VAL A 144 -6.54 3.62 -1.35
CA VAL A 144 -7.87 3.40 -0.73
C VAL A 144 -7.74 2.27 0.28
N VAL A 145 -8.10 2.51 1.54
CA VAL A 145 -7.97 1.49 2.60
C VAL A 145 -9.29 0.74 2.75
N GLY A 146 -9.21 -0.58 2.58
CA GLY A 146 -10.35 -1.47 2.67
C GLY A 146 -10.10 -2.64 3.63
N LEU A 147 -11.09 -2.92 4.50
CA LEU A 147 -11.08 -4.08 5.37
C LEU A 147 -11.66 -5.29 4.63
N VAL A 148 -10.99 -6.41 4.71
CA VAL A 148 -11.40 -7.66 4.07
C VAL A 148 -11.61 -8.74 5.12
N SER A 149 -12.86 -9.21 5.25
CA SER A 149 -13.22 -10.25 6.20
C SER A 149 -13.21 -11.62 5.55
N PRO A 150 -12.39 -12.57 6.00
CA PRO A 150 -12.49 -13.96 5.57
C PRO A 150 -13.81 -14.62 5.96
N PRO A 151 -14.30 -15.66 5.23
CA PRO A 151 -13.62 -16.28 4.08
C PRO A 151 -13.87 -15.55 2.76
N PHE A 152 -12.86 -15.52 1.91
CA PHE A 152 -12.95 -15.07 0.52
C PHE A 152 -12.03 -15.93 -0.36
N ASP A 153 -12.32 -16.00 -1.64
CA ASP A 153 -11.49 -16.67 -2.63
C ASP A 153 -10.82 -15.62 -3.52
N LEU A 154 -9.61 -15.95 -3.99
CA LEU A 154 -8.89 -15.18 -4.99
C LEU A 154 -8.84 -15.94 -6.30
N ASN A 155 -8.97 -15.22 -7.42
CA ASN A 155 -8.80 -15.74 -8.77
C ASN A 155 -7.77 -14.86 -9.50
N ILE A 156 -6.51 -15.24 -9.37
CA ILE A 156 -5.37 -14.43 -9.82
C ILE A 156 -5.30 -14.44 -11.36
N ASN A 157 -5.28 -13.26 -11.96
CA ASN A 157 -4.95 -13.07 -13.36
C ASN A 157 -3.43 -13.24 -13.56
N SER A 158 -3.00 -14.44 -13.93
CA SER A 158 -1.59 -14.79 -14.07
C SER A 158 -0.85 -14.02 -15.18
N VAL A 159 -1.56 -13.33 -16.06
CA VAL A 159 -0.96 -12.45 -17.06
C VAL A 159 -0.38 -11.20 -16.39
N GLU A 160 -1.04 -10.69 -15.37
CA GLU A 160 -0.68 -9.44 -14.68
C GLU A 160 0.00 -9.66 -13.34
N VAL A 161 -0.42 -10.66 -12.59
CA VAL A 161 0.02 -10.95 -11.22
C VAL A 161 0.65 -12.33 -11.17
N ALA A 162 1.92 -12.40 -10.77
CA ALA A 162 2.64 -13.65 -10.59
C ALA A 162 2.40 -14.27 -9.21
N ASP A 163 2.17 -13.45 -8.18
CA ASP A 163 2.02 -13.90 -6.81
C ASP A 163 1.20 -12.94 -5.96
N VAL A 164 0.57 -13.47 -4.92
CA VAL A 164 -0.16 -12.68 -3.90
C VAL A 164 0.33 -13.14 -2.53
N PHE A 165 0.67 -12.19 -1.67
CA PHE A 165 1.17 -12.49 -0.34
C PHE A 165 0.67 -11.46 0.69
N GLU A 166 0.85 -11.77 1.96
CA GLU A 166 0.40 -10.93 3.05
C GLU A 166 1.55 -10.56 3.99
N VAL A 167 1.55 -9.32 4.44
CA VAL A 167 2.51 -8.77 5.41
C VAL A 167 1.76 -8.39 6.68
N PRO A 168 2.20 -8.80 7.88
CA PRO A 168 1.56 -8.37 9.13
C PRO A 168 1.56 -6.85 9.28
N ILE A 169 0.45 -6.27 9.75
CA ILE A 169 0.38 -4.84 10.06
C ILE A 169 1.48 -4.46 11.07
N SER A 170 1.78 -5.32 12.03
CA SER A 170 2.87 -5.08 12.99
C SER A 170 4.24 -4.95 12.34
N PHE A 171 4.48 -5.64 11.22
CA PHE A 171 5.70 -5.48 10.41
C PHE A 171 5.73 -4.12 9.71
N VAL A 172 4.59 -3.70 9.13
CA VAL A 172 4.46 -2.40 8.46
C VAL A 172 4.62 -1.25 9.45
N LEU A 173 4.05 -1.34 10.64
CA LEU A 173 4.15 -0.29 11.67
C LEU A 173 5.50 -0.25 12.37
N ASP A 174 6.35 -1.25 12.24
CA ASP A 174 7.67 -1.22 12.87
C ASP A 174 8.66 -0.36 12.08
N ARG A 175 8.98 0.83 12.61
CA ARG A 175 9.92 1.77 11.98
C ARG A 175 11.31 1.17 11.70
N ARG A 176 11.70 0.08 12.38
CA ARG A 176 12.96 -0.64 12.10
C ARG A 176 12.97 -1.31 10.73
N ASN A 177 11.79 -1.53 10.16
CA ASN A 177 11.61 -2.08 8.81
C ASN A 177 11.52 -0.99 7.73
N HIS A 178 11.63 0.29 8.09
CA HIS A 178 11.58 1.40 7.14
C HIS A 178 12.99 1.80 6.72
N GLU A 179 13.63 0.98 5.91
CA GLU A 179 14.97 1.27 5.41
C GLU A 179 14.94 2.36 4.34
N ARG A 180 15.86 3.32 4.43
CA ARG A 180 16.11 4.28 3.37
C ARG A 180 17.34 3.86 2.60
N GLN A 181 17.16 3.53 1.33
CA GLN A 181 18.24 3.16 0.43
C GLN A 181 18.43 4.21 -0.66
N SER A 182 19.54 4.12 -1.37
CA SER A 182 19.85 5.02 -2.50
C SER A 182 20.53 4.26 -3.63
N LYS A 183 20.22 4.69 -4.86
CA LYS A 183 20.84 4.17 -6.07
C LYS A 183 21.12 5.32 -7.04
N GLU A 184 22.25 5.25 -7.71
CA GLU A 184 22.53 6.18 -8.80
C GLU A 184 21.65 5.86 -10.02
N TRP A 185 20.97 6.89 -10.53
CA TRP A 185 20.16 6.81 -11.74
C TRP A 185 20.33 8.10 -12.55
N GLN A 186 20.76 7.98 -13.83
CA GLN A 186 21.01 9.12 -14.70
C GLN A 186 21.93 10.18 -14.06
N ASN A 187 23.03 9.73 -13.47
CA ASN A 187 24.03 10.56 -12.78
C ASN A 187 23.46 11.38 -11.59
N LYS A 188 22.36 10.96 -11.00
CA LYS A 188 21.78 11.54 -9.79
C LYS A 188 21.50 10.44 -8.76
N MET A 189 21.88 10.68 -7.52
CA MET A 189 21.49 9.80 -6.41
C MET A 189 19.97 9.88 -6.19
N ARG A 190 19.34 8.72 -6.10
CA ARG A 190 17.90 8.58 -5.85
C ARG A 190 17.69 7.81 -4.57
N HIS A 191 16.94 8.41 -3.68
CA HIS A 191 16.57 7.81 -2.41
C HIS A 191 15.16 7.21 -2.50
N PHE A 192 14.97 6.07 -1.87
CA PHE A 192 13.69 5.38 -1.82
C PHE A 192 13.60 4.54 -0.55
N TYR A 193 12.37 4.23 -0.13
CA TYR A 193 12.14 3.30 0.96
C TYR A 193 12.19 1.86 0.49
N VAL A 194 12.62 0.98 1.42
CA VAL A 194 12.57 -0.48 1.32
C VAL A 194 12.02 -1.02 2.62
N LEU A 195 11.07 -1.95 2.55
CA LEU A 195 10.67 -2.78 3.68
C LEU A 195 11.28 -4.17 3.47
N PRO A 196 12.21 -4.62 4.34
CA PRO A 196 12.97 -5.85 4.15
C PRO A 196 12.07 -7.08 4.43
N HIS A 197 11.58 -7.71 3.36
CA HIS A 197 10.86 -8.97 3.43
C HIS A 197 11.77 -10.11 2.95
N PRO A 198 11.76 -11.30 3.58
CA PRO A 198 12.66 -12.40 3.21
C PRO A 198 12.56 -12.82 1.74
N ASP A 199 11.33 -12.87 1.20
CA ASP A 199 11.05 -13.43 -0.12
C ASP A 199 10.72 -12.37 -1.17
N PHE A 200 10.38 -11.13 -0.75
CA PHE A 200 9.90 -10.09 -1.64
C PHE A 200 10.63 -8.75 -1.43
N TYR A 201 11.04 -8.13 -2.51
CA TYR A 201 11.66 -6.80 -2.45
C TYR A 201 10.59 -5.71 -2.52
N ILE A 202 10.13 -5.26 -1.35
CA ILE A 202 9.13 -4.20 -1.23
C ILE A 202 9.85 -2.86 -1.22
N TRP A 203 9.75 -2.07 -2.30
CA TRP A 203 10.49 -0.83 -2.47
C TRP A 203 9.74 0.23 -3.26
N GLY A 204 10.32 1.43 -3.39
CA GLY A 204 9.81 2.51 -4.24
C GLY A 204 8.47 3.05 -3.77
N ALA A 205 7.53 3.29 -4.70
CA ALA A 205 6.23 3.89 -4.39
C ALA A 205 5.42 3.04 -3.41
N THR A 206 5.43 1.71 -3.54
CA THR A 206 4.72 0.81 -2.61
C THR A 206 5.26 0.93 -1.19
N ALA A 207 6.58 0.88 -1.02
CA ALA A 207 7.21 1.09 0.28
C ALA A 207 6.97 2.52 0.80
N GLY A 208 7.00 3.53 -0.07
CA GLY A 208 6.70 4.92 0.28
C GLY A 208 5.28 5.10 0.83
N MET A 209 4.28 4.50 0.17
CA MET A 209 2.89 4.51 0.64
C MET A 209 2.72 3.73 1.96
N LEU A 210 3.38 2.58 2.14
CA LEU A 210 3.36 1.82 3.39
C LEU A 210 4.00 2.60 4.55
N VAL A 211 5.11 3.28 4.32
CA VAL A 211 5.77 4.14 5.33
C VAL A 211 4.89 5.33 5.70
N HIS A 212 4.24 5.97 4.70
CA HIS A 212 3.30 7.06 4.96
C HIS A 212 2.10 6.58 5.80
N PHE A 213 1.50 5.46 5.41
CA PHE A 213 0.45 4.79 6.16
C PHE A 213 0.88 4.49 7.61
N ALA A 214 2.05 3.89 7.79
CA ALA A 214 2.59 3.58 9.11
C ALA A 214 2.80 4.83 9.96
N ASN A 215 3.36 5.90 9.40
CA ASN A 215 3.58 7.15 10.15
C ASN A 215 2.26 7.76 10.62
N MET A 216 1.23 7.79 9.76
CA MET A 216 -0.09 8.28 10.14
C MET A 216 -0.67 7.50 11.34
N MET A 217 -0.55 6.17 11.34
CA MET A 217 -1.03 5.31 12.42
C MET A 217 -0.19 5.48 13.70
N LEU A 218 1.13 5.56 13.57
CA LEU A 218 2.06 5.72 14.70
C LEU A 218 1.93 7.08 15.39
N ASP A 219 1.52 8.12 14.69
CA ASP A 219 1.25 9.43 15.29
C ASP A 219 0.12 9.39 16.33
N VAL A 220 -0.76 8.40 16.26
CA VAL A 220 -1.80 8.15 17.29
C VAL A 220 -1.27 7.22 18.37
N LEU A 221 -0.58 6.14 18.00
CA LEU A 221 -0.09 5.12 18.93
C LEU A 221 1.07 5.61 19.81
N GLU A 222 1.91 6.48 19.28
CA GLU A 222 3.12 7.00 19.93
C GLU A 222 3.11 8.54 19.86
N PRO A 223 2.15 9.23 20.51
CA PRO A 223 2.11 10.70 20.46
C PRO A 223 3.38 11.29 21.05
N GLN A 224 3.98 12.27 20.31
CA GLN A 224 5.21 12.99 20.72
C GLN A 224 4.93 13.95 21.87
#